data_2be4a429aa2d6c2109e3597cde0a2d3c
#
_entry.id   2be4a429aa2d6c2109e3597cde0a2d3c
#
_cell.length_a   1.000
_cell.length_b   1.000
_cell.length_c   1.000
_cell.angle_alpha   90.00
_cell.angle_beta   90.00
_cell.angle_gamma   90.00
#
_symmetry.space_group_name_H-M   'P 1'
#
loop_
_entity.id
_entity.type
_entity.pdbx_description
1 polymer ?
#
loop_
_entity_poly.entity_id
_entity_poly.type
_entity_poly.pdbx_seq_one_letter_code
_entity_poly.pdbx_strand_id
1 'polypeptide(L)'
;YVECSLRRSTMPSQWVTAKGRVRNNTLVNKQLNEYLDQQEFRIYDIERGLLAEGKQVSVQEVMRQYRGVEQLEGEMLCKLYEEHNSRMKELIGKTVAANTYKRHLTSLKLFREFLTATRGVSDIEVKALDAQLMEEYQHYLMTVRSNNNNTTVKYLRNLSKVVNLAKTRGLIQTNPIDLLPLKMQTVEREFLTQDELKRLEEKQIGISRLEQVRDIFLFCCLTGLAYVDVASLSTENIVEGKRGRQWLRKARNKTNNMCNIPLLRPALRILEKYAEYRAATGRLLPVPSNQKMNAYLKAHQQGFMQEDTQAGMIYAYLEDYTGDRVCSKQLY
;
A
#
# COMPACT_ATOMS: atom_id res chain seq x y z
N TYR A 1 26.07 33.38 -14.57
CA TYR A 1 25.76 33.28 -15.98
C TYR A 1 24.90 32.06 -16.25
N VAL A 2 23.72 32.26 -16.85
CA VAL A 2 22.79 31.18 -17.20
C VAL A 2 22.37 31.36 -18.65
N GLU A 3 22.46 30.34 -19.46
CA GLU A 3 22.05 30.32 -20.86
C GLU A 3 20.66 29.70 -21.04
N CYS A 4 19.86 30.27 -21.93
CA CYS A 4 18.57 29.72 -22.31
C CYS A 4 18.44 29.73 -23.84
N SER A 5 18.16 28.58 -24.41
CA SER A 5 17.90 28.48 -25.86
C SER A 5 16.50 28.96 -26.17
N LEU A 6 16.40 29.98 -27.05
CA LEU A 6 15.13 30.49 -27.57
C LEU A 6 14.57 29.66 -28.74
N ARG A 7 15.23 28.58 -29.12
CA ARG A 7 14.85 27.70 -30.25
C ARG A 7 14.65 28.44 -31.55
N ARG A 8 15.44 29.52 -31.77
CA ARG A 8 15.51 30.26 -32.98
C ARG A 8 16.94 30.25 -33.49
N SER A 9 17.14 30.27 -34.79
CA SER A 9 18.45 30.24 -35.42
C SER A 9 18.55 31.29 -36.50
N THR A 10 19.75 31.81 -36.70
CA THR A 10 20.08 32.73 -37.79
C THR A 10 21.46 32.39 -38.35
N MET A 11 21.77 32.89 -39.56
CA MET A 11 23.12 32.73 -40.10
C MET A 11 24.12 33.58 -39.30
N PRO A 12 25.31 33.07 -38.97
CA PRO A 12 26.31 33.81 -38.21
C PRO A 12 26.66 35.18 -38.85
N SER A 13 26.66 35.26 -40.18
CA SER A 13 26.90 36.51 -40.92
C SER A 13 25.84 37.61 -40.72
N GLN A 14 24.66 37.25 -40.28
CA GLN A 14 23.56 38.17 -40.00
C GLN A 14 23.54 38.67 -38.55
N TRP A 15 24.26 38.00 -37.63
CA TRP A 15 24.30 38.35 -36.22
C TRP A 15 25.28 39.49 -35.96
N VAL A 16 24.84 40.51 -35.25
CA VAL A 16 25.66 41.66 -34.83
C VAL A 16 25.91 41.53 -33.30
N THR A 17 27.04 40.97 -32.95
CA THR A 17 27.37 40.62 -31.54
C THR A 17 27.33 41.85 -30.64
N ALA A 18 27.82 42.99 -31.09
CA ALA A 18 27.81 44.24 -30.31
C ALA A 18 26.40 44.77 -29.98
N LYS A 19 25.39 44.37 -30.73
CA LYS A 19 23.98 44.77 -30.53
C LYS A 19 23.12 43.65 -29.92
N GLY A 20 23.60 42.39 -29.89
CA GLY A 20 22.80 41.24 -29.53
C GLY A 20 21.57 41.04 -30.43
N ARG A 21 21.64 41.44 -31.71
CA ARG A 21 20.53 41.43 -32.66
C ARG A 21 21.01 41.03 -34.05
N VAL A 22 20.08 40.62 -34.90
CA VAL A 22 20.35 40.38 -36.32
C VAL A 22 20.27 41.68 -37.14
N ARG A 23 20.93 41.71 -38.31
CA ARG A 23 20.85 42.85 -39.22
C ARG A 23 19.42 43.05 -39.73
N ASN A 24 18.91 44.28 -39.71
CA ASN A 24 17.52 44.66 -40.05
C ASN A 24 17.28 44.78 -41.57
N ASN A 25 17.80 43.83 -42.34
CA ASN A 25 17.84 43.88 -43.82
C ASN A 25 16.75 43.04 -44.50
N THR A 26 16.09 42.15 -43.77
CA THR A 26 14.99 41.33 -44.28
C THR A 26 13.80 41.34 -43.34
N LEU A 27 12.61 40.97 -43.84
CA LEU A 27 11.39 40.86 -43.01
C LEU A 27 11.56 39.82 -41.91
N VAL A 28 12.19 38.68 -42.22
CA VAL A 28 12.47 37.60 -41.26
C VAL A 28 13.37 38.08 -40.12
N ASN A 29 14.42 38.85 -40.46
CA ASN A 29 15.32 39.41 -39.46
C ASN A 29 14.64 40.49 -38.59
N LYS A 30 13.74 41.29 -39.15
CA LYS A 30 12.93 42.25 -38.37
C LYS A 30 12.04 41.50 -37.36
N GLN A 31 11.32 40.49 -37.81
CA GLN A 31 10.48 39.65 -36.93
C GLN A 31 11.29 38.93 -35.83
N LEU A 32 12.52 38.50 -36.16
CA LEU A 32 13.40 37.90 -35.16
C LEU A 32 13.85 38.94 -34.13
N ASN A 33 14.18 40.15 -34.51
CA ASN A 33 14.53 41.22 -33.60
C ASN A 33 13.33 41.60 -32.69
N GLU A 34 12.13 41.76 -33.26
CA GLU A 34 10.90 41.99 -32.49
C GLU A 34 10.65 40.89 -31.46
N TYR A 35 10.85 39.62 -31.82
CA TYR A 35 10.76 38.51 -30.91
C TYR A 35 11.81 38.61 -29.79
N LEU A 36 13.06 38.95 -30.11
CA LEU A 36 14.12 39.13 -29.10
C LEU A 36 13.80 40.28 -28.13
N ASP A 37 13.26 41.40 -28.64
CA ASP A 37 12.83 42.52 -27.81
C ASP A 37 11.69 42.14 -26.86
N GLN A 38 10.73 41.33 -27.30
CA GLN A 38 9.67 40.81 -26.48
C GLN A 38 10.22 39.89 -25.37
N GLN A 39 11.23 39.05 -25.66
CA GLN A 39 11.83 38.18 -24.64
C GLN A 39 12.62 38.99 -23.59
N GLU A 40 13.36 40.02 -24.05
CA GLU A 40 14.09 40.94 -23.18
C GLU A 40 13.13 41.70 -22.25
N PHE A 41 12.05 42.27 -22.80
CA PHE A 41 11.01 42.91 -22.01
C PHE A 41 10.39 41.99 -20.96
N ARG A 42 10.10 40.74 -21.30
CA ARG A 42 9.56 39.76 -20.40
C ARG A 42 10.52 39.47 -19.21
N ILE A 43 11.83 39.43 -19.46
CA ILE A 43 12.84 39.23 -18.40
C ILE A 43 12.87 40.44 -17.47
N TYR A 44 12.86 41.67 -17.98
CA TYR A 44 12.82 42.90 -17.18
C TYR A 44 11.50 43.03 -16.38
N ASP A 45 10.39 42.56 -16.91
CA ASP A 45 9.10 42.59 -16.23
C ASP A 45 9.09 41.63 -15.03
N ILE A 46 9.67 40.45 -15.21
CA ILE A 46 9.87 39.47 -14.12
C ILE A 46 10.79 40.07 -13.04
N GLU A 47 11.91 40.69 -13.41
CA GLU A 47 12.83 41.34 -12.46
C GLU A 47 12.11 42.41 -11.65
N ARG A 48 11.35 43.29 -12.30
CA ARG A 48 10.56 44.33 -11.63
C ARG A 48 9.51 43.73 -10.69
N GLY A 49 8.84 42.68 -11.10
CA GLY A 49 7.87 41.95 -10.25
C GLY A 49 8.51 41.43 -8.96
N LEU A 50 9.67 40.81 -9.09
CA LEU A 50 10.42 40.30 -7.92
C LEU A 50 10.86 41.41 -6.95
N LEU A 51 11.32 42.53 -7.51
CA LEU A 51 11.69 43.70 -6.71
C LEU A 51 10.48 44.30 -5.99
N ALA A 52 9.34 44.41 -6.65
CA ALA A 52 8.10 44.91 -6.05
C ALA A 52 7.57 44.02 -4.91
N GLU A 53 7.80 42.70 -4.99
CA GLU A 53 7.45 41.73 -3.95
C GLU A 53 8.48 41.66 -2.79
N GLY A 54 9.56 42.47 -2.84
CA GLY A 54 10.62 42.49 -1.84
C GLY A 54 11.47 41.21 -1.81
N LYS A 55 11.44 40.42 -2.87
CA LYS A 55 12.23 39.21 -3.02
C LYS A 55 13.64 39.48 -3.50
N GLN A 56 14.59 38.66 -3.09
CA GLN A 56 15.96 38.76 -3.59
C GLN A 56 16.03 38.37 -5.07
N VAL A 57 16.46 39.32 -5.92
CA VAL A 57 16.62 39.06 -7.37
C VAL A 57 17.91 38.27 -7.59
N SER A 58 17.77 37.06 -8.09
CA SER A 58 18.90 36.25 -8.57
C SER A 58 18.65 35.82 -10.00
N VAL A 59 19.72 35.59 -10.77
CA VAL A 59 19.62 35.10 -12.16
C VAL A 59 18.85 33.79 -12.24
N GLN A 60 19.01 32.91 -11.23
CA GLN A 60 18.29 31.64 -11.17
C GLN A 60 16.79 31.85 -10.97
N GLU A 61 16.38 32.81 -10.14
CA GLU A 61 14.99 33.10 -9.86
C GLU A 61 14.30 33.72 -11.07
N VAL A 62 14.93 34.70 -11.73
CA VAL A 62 14.43 35.31 -12.98
C VAL A 62 14.27 34.25 -14.07
N MET A 63 15.28 33.40 -14.26
CA MET A 63 15.21 32.31 -15.26
C MET A 63 14.17 31.25 -14.94
N ARG A 64 13.89 31.01 -13.67
CA ARG A 64 12.83 30.11 -13.22
C ARG A 64 11.45 30.63 -13.66
N GLN A 65 11.15 31.89 -13.38
CA GLN A 65 9.90 32.53 -13.79
C GLN A 65 9.79 32.70 -15.30
N TYR A 66 10.89 33.05 -15.95
CA TYR A 66 10.93 33.19 -17.42
C TYR A 66 10.59 31.87 -18.14
N ARG A 67 11.04 30.75 -17.64
CA ARG A 67 10.72 29.41 -18.18
C ARG A 67 9.29 28.97 -17.90
N GLY A 68 8.49 29.79 -17.20
CA GLY A 68 7.13 29.43 -16.81
C GLY A 68 7.09 28.29 -15.80
N VAL A 69 8.20 28.08 -15.09
CA VAL A 69 8.17 27.30 -13.87
C VAL A 69 7.48 28.21 -12.84
N GLU A 70 6.14 28.25 -12.89
CA GLU A 70 5.36 28.79 -11.79
C GLU A 70 5.96 28.25 -10.49
N GLN A 71 6.04 29.10 -9.45
CA GLN A 71 6.09 28.56 -8.09
C GLN A 71 4.84 27.69 -7.97
N LEU A 72 4.97 26.40 -8.24
CA LEU A 72 4.24 25.43 -7.46
C LEU A 72 4.68 25.77 -6.03
N GLU A 73 3.89 26.58 -5.31
CA GLU A 73 3.95 26.67 -3.85
C GLU A 73 4.22 25.25 -3.44
N GLY A 74 5.34 25.02 -2.70
CA GLY A 74 5.93 23.71 -2.62
C GLY A 74 4.86 22.68 -2.28
N GLU A 75 4.49 21.82 -3.24
CA GLU A 75 3.38 20.88 -3.04
C GLU A 75 3.74 20.04 -1.81
N MET A 76 2.89 20.13 -0.81
CA MET A 76 3.11 19.51 0.50
C MET A 76 2.86 18.01 0.41
N LEU A 77 3.76 17.21 0.95
CA LEU A 77 3.73 15.75 0.79
C LEU A 77 2.51 15.09 1.45
N CYS A 78 2.18 15.50 2.68
CA CYS A 78 1.01 14.94 3.36
C CYS A 78 -0.30 15.34 2.67
N LYS A 79 -0.39 16.55 2.11
CA LYS A 79 -1.52 16.99 1.29
C LYS A 79 -1.64 16.14 0.03
N LEU A 80 -0.53 15.88 -0.67
CA LEU A 80 -0.49 14.98 -1.82
C LEU A 80 -0.93 13.56 -1.44
N TYR A 81 -0.52 13.09 -0.26
CA TYR A 81 -0.93 11.79 0.26
C TYR A 81 -2.44 11.76 0.56
N GLU A 82 -3.01 12.83 1.09
CA GLU A 82 -4.46 12.94 1.31
C GLU A 82 -5.24 12.88 -0.01
N GLU A 83 -4.79 13.58 -1.03
CA GLU A 83 -5.39 13.49 -2.38
C GLU A 83 -5.34 12.06 -2.92
N HIS A 84 -4.19 11.40 -2.81
CA HIS A 84 -4.04 9.99 -3.19
C HIS A 84 -5.03 9.11 -2.43
N ASN A 85 -5.15 9.29 -1.11
CA ASN A 85 -6.07 8.53 -0.27
C ASN A 85 -7.54 8.81 -0.63
N SER A 86 -7.90 10.05 -0.96
CA SER A 86 -9.25 10.42 -1.39
C SER A 86 -9.64 9.69 -2.69
N ARG A 87 -8.75 9.66 -3.66
CA ARG A 87 -8.96 8.88 -4.90
C ARG A 87 -9.08 7.38 -4.63
N MET A 88 -8.24 6.84 -3.72
CA MET A 88 -8.36 5.43 -3.32
C MET A 88 -9.70 5.13 -2.67
N LYS A 89 -10.25 6.06 -1.87
CA LYS A 89 -11.55 5.91 -1.19
C LYS A 89 -12.69 5.73 -2.20
N GLU A 90 -12.70 6.49 -3.30
CA GLU A 90 -13.70 6.39 -4.37
C GLU A 90 -13.67 5.05 -5.12
N LEU A 91 -12.52 4.37 -5.08
CA LEU A 91 -12.30 3.08 -5.73
C LEU A 91 -12.54 1.87 -4.82
N ILE A 92 -12.95 2.10 -3.55
CA ILE A 92 -13.26 1.00 -2.62
C ILE A 92 -14.41 0.16 -3.17
N GLY A 93 -14.21 -1.16 -3.18
CA GLY A 93 -15.17 -2.12 -3.72
C GLY A 93 -15.10 -2.31 -5.25
N LYS A 94 -14.34 -1.48 -5.96
CA LYS A 94 -14.06 -1.63 -7.40
C LYS A 94 -12.68 -2.25 -7.61
N THR A 95 -11.64 -1.47 -7.39
CA THR A 95 -10.24 -1.87 -7.61
C THR A 95 -9.41 -1.86 -6.32
N VAL A 96 -9.92 -1.24 -5.25
CA VAL A 96 -9.23 -1.08 -3.97
C VAL A 96 -10.01 -1.78 -2.86
N ALA A 97 -9.33 -2.64 -2.10
CA ALA A 97 -9.92 -3.23 -0.90
C ALA A 97 -9.94 -2.20 0.26
N ALA A 98 -11.02 -2.20 1.07
CA ALA A 98 -11.16 -1.29 2.21
C ALA A 98 -9.96 -1.34 3.19
N ASN A 99 -9.41 -2.54 3.42
CA ASN A 99 -8.23 -2.71 4.28
C ASN A 99 -6.97 -2.08 3.67
N THR A 100 -6.82 -2.07 2.34
CA THR A 100 -5.71 -1.38 1.67
C THR A 100 -5.80 0.13 1.91
N TYR A 101 -6.98 0.71 1.76
CA TYR A 101 -7.22 2.12 2.08
C TYR A 101 -6.89 2.46 3.55
N LYS A 102 -7.38 1.66 4.52
CA LYS A 102 -7.07 1.85 5.95
C LYS A 102 -5.57 1.82 6.23
N ARG A 103 -4.81 0.95 5.56
CA ARG A 103 -3.33 0.89 5.68
C ARG A 103 -2.65 2.15 5.17
N HIS A 104 -3.14 2.76 4.10
CA HIS A 104 -2.63 4.03 3.61
C HIS A 104 -2.95 5.20 4.56
N LEU A 105 -4.14 5.23 5.16
CA LEU A 105 -4.47 6.20 6.22
C LEU A 105 -3.53 6.08 7.42
N THR A 106 -3.27 4.84 7.89
CA THR A 106 -2.33 4.59 8.97
C THR A 106 -0.91 5.02 8.59
N SER A 107 -0.47 4.75 7.36
CA SER A 107 0.85 5.15 6.88
C SER A 107 1.03 6.67 6.87
N LEU A 108 0.03 7.42 6.40
CA LEU A 108 0.03 8.89 6.46
C LEU A 108 0.07 9.41 7.90
N LYS A 109 -0.76 8.83 8.78
CA LYS A 109 -0.79 9.19 10.20
C LYS A 109 0.60 9.03 10.84
N LEU A 110 1.25 7.88 10.64
CA LEU A 110 2.58 7.61 11.19
C LEU A 110 3.66 8.56 10.64
N PHE A 111 3.56 8.94 9.37
CA PHE A 111 4.49 9.91 8.79
C PHE A 111 4.31 11.30 9.39
N ARG A 112 3.08 11.77 9.60
CA ARG A 112 2.80 13.02 10.32
C ARG A 112 3.27 13.01 11.76
N GLU A 113 3.05 11.92 12.48
CA GLU A 113 3.55 11.74 13.84
C GLU A 113 5.09 11.84 13.89
N PHE A 114 5.78 11.23 12.93
CA PHE A 114 7.23 11.36 12.78
C PHE A 114 7.65 12.81 12.55
N LEU A 115 7.07 13.51 11.59
CA LEU A 115 7.39 14.91 11.30
C LEU A 115 7.16 15.81 12.52
N THR A 116 6.05 15.61 13.23
CA THR A 116 5.74 16.39 14.43
C THR A 116 6.74 16.12 15.55
N ALA A 117 7.09 14.84 15.77
CA ALA A 117 8.01 14.44 16.83
C ALA A 117 9.46 14.87 16.58
N THR A 118 9.92 14.87 15.31
CA THR A 118 11.34 15.11 14.98
C THR A 118 11.61 16.51 14.46
N ARG A 119 10.65 17.15 13.81
CA ARG A 119 10.79 18.45 13.12
C ARG A 119 9.84 19.52 13.64
N GLY A 120 8.87 19.19 14.50
CA GLY A 120 7.86 20.12 15.02
C GLY A 120 6.86 20.62 13.96
N VAL A 121 6.78 19.97 12.79
CA VAL A 121 5.91 20.35 11.68
C VAL A 121 4.92 19.24 11.35
N SER A 122 3.75 19.59 10.78
CA SER A 122 2.71 18.62 10.40
C SER A 122 2.82 18.13 8.96
N ASP A 123 3.61 18.82 8.12
CA ASP A 123 3.82 18.51 6.71
C ASP A 123 5.17 19.08 6.24
N ILE A 124 5.65 18.62 5.09
CA ILE A 124 6.88 19.10 4.44
C ILE A 124 6.68 19.25 2.94
N GLU A 125 7.46 20.11 2.32
CA GLU A 125 7.49 20.22 0.86
C GLU A 125 8.03 18.91 0.24
N VAL A 126 7.42 18.49 -0.86
CA VAL A 126 7.87 17.31 -1.62
C VAL A 126 9.33 17.44 -2.04
N LYS A 127 9.80 18.65 -2.34
CA LYS A 127 11.22 18.93 -2.71
C LYS A 127 12.20 18.78 -1.55
N ALA A 128 11.73 18.86 -0.30
CA ALA A 128 12.55 18.67 0.89
C ALA A 128 12.77 17.19 1.25
N LEU A 129 12.22 16.27 0.46
CA LEU A 129 12.43 14.84 0.63
C LEU A 129 13.84 14.46 0.18
N ASP A 130 14.63 13.93 1.08
CA ASP A 130 15.94 13.35 0.82
C ASP A 130 16.08 11.94 1.42
N ALA A 131 17.18 11.28 1.13
CA ALA A 131 17.45 9.94 1.63
C ALA A 131 17.64 9.93 3.17
N GLN A 132 18.25 10.96 3.73
CA GLN A 132 18.48 11.08 5.16
C GLN A 132 17.17 11.13 5.94
N LEU A 133 16.20 11.94 5.50
CA LEU A 133 14.87 12.01 6.12
C LEU A 133 14.16 10.66 6.07
N MET A 134 14.32 9.91 4.99
CA MET A 134 13.72 8.58 4.86
C MET A 134 14.39 7.55 5.77
N GLU A 135 15.70 7.63 5.97
CA GLU A 135 16.43 6.82 6.96
C GLU A 135 16.00 7.14 8.39
N GLU A 136 15.87 8.43 8.72
CA GLU A 136 15.35 8.89 10.03
C GLU A 136 13.92 8.38 10.26
N TYR A 137 13.06 8.41 9.23
CA TYR A 137 11.71 7.87 9.33
C TYR A 137 11.71 6.35 9.52
N GLN A 138 12.56 5.62 8.79
CA GLN A 138 12.73 4.18 8.99
C GLN A 138 13.17 3.87 10.43
N HIS A 139 14.17 4.60 10.94
CA HIS A 139 14.65 4.44 12.32
C HIS A 139 13.55 4.74 13.35
N TYR A 140 12.80 5.84 13.17
CA TYR A 140 11.65 6.18 14.02
C TYR A 140 10.60 5.08 14.08
N LEU A 141 10.24 4.50 12.92
CA LEU A 141 9.28 3.40 12.87
C LEU A 141 9.76 2.17 13.64
N MET A 142 11.05 1.86 13.60
CA MET A 142 11.62 0.68 14.26
C MET A 142 11.85 0.91 15.76
N THR A 143 12.29 2.07 16.16
CA THR A 143 12.68 2.38 17.56
C THR A 143 11.51 2.94 18.37
N VAL A 144 10.93 4.05 17.93
CA VAL A 144 9.87 4.75 18.68
C VAL A 144 8.52 4.02 18.55
N ARG A 145 8.21 3.52 17.36
CA ARG A 145 6.94 2.78 17.12
C ARG A 145 7.07 1.28 17.33
N SER A 146 8.28 0.79 17.62
CA SER A 146 8.58 -0.63 17.85
C SER A 146 8.06 -1.57 16.76
N ASN A 147 8.03 -1.09 15.53
CA ASN A 147 7.62 -1.90 14.38
C ASN A 147 8.74 -2.89 14.00
N ASN A 148 8.38 -4.12 13.64
CA ASN A 148 9.33 -5.03 13.02
C ASN A 148 9.73 -4.56 11.61
N ASN A 149 10.85 -5.10 11.09
CA ASN A 149 11.38 -4.75 9.77
C ASN A 149 10.31 -4.85 8.65
N ASN A 150 9.55 -5.93 8.61
CA ASN A 150 8.57 -6.14 7.53
C ASN A 150 7.42 -5.12 7.56
N THR A 151 6.99 -4.71 8.74
CA THR A 151 5.97 -3.67 8.93
C THR A 151 6.52 -2.31 8.51
N THR A 152 7.74 -1.98 8.91
CA THR A 152 8.43 -0.75 8.51
C THR A 152 8.57 -0.66 6.99
N VAL A 153 9.05 -1.72 6.35
CA VAL A 153 9.15 -1.79 4.88
C VAL A 153 7.80 -1.59 4.20
N LYS A 154 6.70 -2.13 4.75
CA LYS A 154 5.35 -1.91 4.20
C LYS A 154 4.93 -0.44 4.27
N TYR A 155 5.20 0.27 5.37
CA TYR A 155 4.90 1.70 5.50
C TYR A 155 5.73 2.55 4.54
N LEU A 156 7.03 2.29 4.44
CA LEU A 156 7.91 2.97 3.47
C LEU A 156 7.46 2.74 2.02
N ARG A 157 7.08 1.51 1.67
CA ARG A 157 6.52 1.21 0.33
C ARG A 157 5.19 1.92 0.06
N ASN A 158 4.34 2.13 1.06
CA ASN A 158 3.12 2.91 0.89
C ASN A 158 3.44 4.38 0.64
N LEU A 159 4.39 4.96 1.38
CA LEU A 159 4.88 6.31 1.16
C LEU A 159 5.53 6.46 -0.22
N SER A 160 6.36 5.49 -0.62
CA SER A 160 7.01 5.46 -1.94
C SER A 160 6.02 5.56 -3.12
N LYS A 161 4.81 5.00 -2.99
CA LYS A 161 3.78 5.16 -4.02
C LYS A 161 3.36 6.62 -4.21
N VAL A 162 3.25 7.37 -3.12
CA VAL A 162 2.88 8.79 -3.17
C VAL A 162 4.05 9.63 -3.66
N VAL A 163 5.27 9.31 -3.24
CA VAL A 163 6.50 9.97 -3.74
C VAL A 163 6.68 9.71 -5.25
N ASN A 164 6.35 8.51 -5.73
CA ASN A 164 6.34 8.22 -7.17
C ASN A 164 5.23 8.99 -7.92
N LEU A 165 4.09 9.26 -7.29
CA LEU A 165 3.09 10.16 -7.86
C LEU A 165 3.65 11.59 -8.00
N ALA A 166 4.37 12.09 -6.99
CA ALA A 166 5.07 13.38 -7.07
C ALA A 166 6.11 13.40 -8.20
N LYS A 167 6.89 12.32 -8.35
CA LYS A 167 7.84 12.17 -9.47
C LYS A 167 7.12 12.20 -10.83
N THR A 168 6.01 11.48 -10.97
CA THR A 168 5.21 11.47 -12.21
C THR A 168 4.64 12.85 -12.54
N ARG A 169 4.32 13.67 -11.53
CA ARG A 169 3.88 15.05 -11.70
C ARG A 169 5.04 16.04 -11.97
N GLY A 170 6.29 15.58 -11.99
CA GLY A 170 7.47 16.42 -12.23
C GLY A 170 7.89 17.29 -11.04
N LEU A 171 7.35 17.03 -9.83
CA LEU A 171 7.69 17.79 -8.61
C LEU A 171 9.09 17.46 -8.09
N ILE A 172 9.55 16.22 -8.29
CA ILE A 172 10.90 15.70 -7.98
C ILE A 172 11.40 14.84 -9.13
N GLN A 173 12.71 14.70 -9.25
CA GLN A 173 13.33 13.88 -10.30
C GLN A 173 13.49 12.41 -9.88
N THR A 174 13.78 12.16 -8.61
CA THR A 174 14.06 10.83 -8.07
C THR A 174 13.25 10.59 -6.80
N ASN A 175 12.94 9.32 -6.53
CA ASN A 175 12.32 8.94 -5.27
C ASN A 175 13.42 8.56 -4.25
N PRO A 176 13.61 9.32 -3.17
CA PRO A 176 14.68 9.03 -2.21
C PRO A 176 14.49 7.70 -1.46
N ILE A 177 13.28 7.18 -1.38
CA ILE A 177 13.00 5.87 -0.75
C ILE A 177 13.61 4.72 -1.54
N ASP A 178 13.80 4.88 -2.87
CA ASP A 178 14.42 3.86 -3.71
C ASP A 178 15.92 3.65 -3.41
N LEU A 179 16.55 4.60 -2.70
CA LEU A 179 17.93 4.50 -2.23
C LEU A 179 18.07 3.66 -0.95
N LEU A 180 16.97 3.40 -0.24
CA LEU A 180 16.96 2.60 0.97
C LEU A 180 16.97 1.10 0.66
N PRO A 181 17.75 0.28 1.39
CA PRO A 181 17.76 -1.17 1.21
C PRO A 181 16.51 -1.83 1.80
N LEU A 182 15.34 -1.62 1.20
CA LEU A 182 14.06 -2.11 1.70
C LEU A 182 13.88 -3.61 1.44
N LYS A 183 14.59 -4.44 2.22
CA LYS A 183 14.52 -5.91 2.13
C LYS A 183 13.55 -6.46 3.19
N MET A 184 12.56 -7.22 2.74
CA MET A 184 11.70 -7.97 3.65
C MET A 184 12.42 -9.22 4.15
N GLN A 185 12.33 -9.46 5.45
CA GLN A 185 12.83 -10.69 6.06
C GLN A 185 11.83 -11.82 5.83
N THR A 186 12.33 -12.99 5.48
CA THR A 186 11.54 -14.21 5.46
C THR A 186 11.23 -14.60 6.90
N VAL A 187 9.96 -14.80 7.21
CA VAL A 187 9.52 -15.30 8.52
C VAL A 187 9.14 -16.75 8.32
N GLU A 188 9.88 -17.64 8.95
CA GLU A 188 9.48 -19.02 9.07
C GLU A 188 8.28 -19.11 10.02
N ARG A 189 7.32 -19.93 9.66
CA ARG A 189 6.10 -20.13 10.44
C ARG A 189 5.95 -21.60 10.72
N GLU A 190 5.65 -21.90 11.95
CA GLU A 190 5.27 -23.23 12.37
C GLU A 190 3.87 -23.58 11.86
N PHE A 191 3.61 -24.86 11.70
CA PHE A 191 2.32 -25.39 11.24
C PHE A 191 1.97 -26.60 12.09
N LEU A 192 0.67 -26.90 12.23
CA LEU A 192 0.21 -28.07 12.95
C LEU A 192 0.50 -29.34 12.15
N THR A 193 1.08 -30.32 12.85
CA THR A 193 1.26 -31.67 12.33
C THR A 193 -0.08 -32.42 12.20
N GLN A 194 -0.11 -33.51 11.46
CA GLN A 194 -1.32 -34.32 11.35
C GLN A 194 -1.79 -34.87 12.69
N ASP A 195 -0.87 -35.24 13.58
CA ASP A 195 -1.20 -35.77 14.92
C ASP A 195 -1.79 -34.66 15.82
N GLU A 196 -1.31 -33.43 15.70
CA GLU A 196 -1.88 -32.27 16.42
C GLU A 196 -3.27 -31.93 15.90
N LEU A 197 -3.48 -31.96 14.58
CA LEU A 197 -4.81 -31.78 14.00
C LEU A 197 -5.79 -32.85 14.46
N LYS A 198 -5.35 -34.13 14.53
CA LYS A 198 -6.17 -35.23 15.00
C LYS A 198 -6.51 -35.07 16.47
N ARG A 199 -5.53 -34.76 17.36
CA ARG A 199 -5.78 -34.46 18.76
C ARG A 199 -6.77 -33.32 18.96
N LEU A 200 -6.68 -32.26 18.14
CA LEU A 200 -7.61 -31.14 18.18
C LEU A 200 -9.02 -31.57 17.74
N GLU A 201 -9.16 -32.43 16.73
CA GLU A 201 -10.45 -32.97 16.25
C GLU A 201 -11.12 -33.84 17.36
N GLU A 202 -10.35 -34.66 18.04
CA GLU A 202 -10.84 -35.62 19.05
C GLU A 202 -11.13 -34.98 20.42
N LYS A 203 -10.59 -33.78 20.70
CA LYS A 203 -10.73 -33.16 22.01
C LYS A 203 -12.17 -32.77 22.33
N GLN A 204 -12.66 -33.24 23.48
CA GLN A 204 -13.94 -32.85 24.05
C GLN A 204 -13.78 -31.49 24.77
N ILE A 205 -14.53 -30.47 24.34
CA ILE A 205 -14.36 -29.11 24.86
C ILE A 205 -15.48 -28.75 25.85
N GLY A 206 -16.68 -29.30 25.66
CA GLY A 206 -17.84 -29.07 26.53
C GLY A 206 -18.44 -27.65 26.44
N ILE A 207 -17.88 -26.76 25.66
CA ILE A 207 -18.36 -25.39 25.44
C ILE A 207 -18.69 -25.24 23.96
N SER A 208 -19.96 -25.23 23.60
CA SER A 208 -20.44 -25.24 22.21
C SER A 208 -19.82 -24.16 21.31
N ARG A 209 -19.66 -22.91 21.80
CA ARG A 209 -19.04 -21.82 21.05
C ARG A 209 -17.57 -22.06 20.70
N LEU A 210 -16.83 -22.77 21.59
CA LEU A 210 -15.43 -23.12 21.38
C LEU A 210 -15.32 -24.32 20.45
N GLU A 211 -16.18 -25.31 20.57
CA GLU A 211 -16.26 -26.42 19.61
C GLU A 211 -16.54 -25.92 18.19
N GLN A 212 -17.45 -24.97 18.06
CA GLN A 212 -17.75 -24.33 16.77
C GLN A 212 -16.51 -23.65 16.17
N VAL A 213 -15.74 -22.91 16.97
CA VAL A 213 -14.51 -22.25 16.52
C VAL A 213 -13.44 -23.25 16.11
N ARG A 214 -13.27 -24.35 16.90
CA ARG A 214 -12.40 -25.47 16.56
C ARG A 214 -12.79 -26.10 15.20
N ASP A 215 -14.06 -26.40 15.01
CA ASP A 215 -14.55 -27.06 13.80
C ASP A 215 -14.33 -26.18 12.57
N ILE A 216 -14.56 -24.85 12.68
CA ILE A 216 -14.29 -23.90 11.61
C ILE A 216 -12.79 -23.82 11.31
N PHE A 217 -11.95 -23.81 12.35
CA PHE A 217 -10.50 -23.81 12.19
C PHE A 217 -10.01 -25.07 11.48
N LEU A 218 -10.46 -26.24 11.92
CA LEU A 218 -10.17 -27.52 11.27
C LEU A 218 -10.63 -27.54 9.82
N PHE A 219 -11.82 -26.99 9.54
CA PHE A 219 -12.32 -26.88 8.17
C PHE A 219 -11.41 -25.98 7.31
N CYS A 220 -10.91 -24.88 7.86
CA CYS A 220 -9.90 -24.05 7.17
C CYS A 220 -8.62 -24.85 6.87
N CYS A 221 -8.11 -25.61 7.84
CA CYS A 221 -6.92 -26.46 7.65
C CYS A 221 -7.13 -27.53 6.58
N LEU A 222 -8.28 -28.22 6.60
CA LEU A 222 -8.61 -29.30 5.67
C LEU A 222 -8.88 -28.82 4.24
N THR A 223 -9.32 -27.58 4.06
CA THR A 223 -9.68 -27.02 2.75
C THR A 223 -8.64 -26.05 2.19
N GLY A 224 -7.72 -25.56 3.02
CA GLY A 224 -6.77 -24.51 2.63
C GLY A 224 -7.44 -23.17 2.31
N LEU A 225 -8.68 -22.95 2.73
CA LEU A 225 -9.40 -21.70 2.55
C LEU A 225 -9.09 -20.73 3.69
N ALA A 226 -8.99 -19.45 3.34
CA ALA A 226 -8.88 -18.38 4.34
C ALA A 226 -10.20 -18.21 5.11
N TYR A 227 -10.12 -17.73 6.35
CA TYR A 227 -11.30 -17.43 7.17
C TYR A 227 -12.39 -16.66 6.40
N VAL A 228 -12.01 -15.61 5.66
CA VAL A 228 -12.95 -14.76 4.91
C VAL A 228 -13.68 -15.55 3.80
N ASP A 229 -12.98 -16.51 3.19
CA ASP A 229 -13.56 -17.38 2.16
C ASP A 229 -14.53 -18.36 2.80
N VAL A 230 -14.16 -18.99 3.93
CA VAL A 230 -15.03 -19.90 4.69
C VAL A 230 -16.25 -19.17 5.23
N ALA A 231 -16.12 -17.96 5.75
CA ALA A 231 -17.24 -17.15 6.24
C ALA A 231 -18.27 -16.81 5.17
N SER A 232 -17.89 -16.84 3.89
CA SER A 232 -18.75 -16.53 2.74
C SER A 232 -19.26 -17.77 1.99
N LEU A 233 -19.02 -19.00 2.52
CA LEU A 233 -19.47 -20.23 1.88
C LEU A 233 -20.98 -20.42 2.04
N SER A 234 -21.63 -20.80 0.94
CA SER A 234 -23.03 -21.22 0.86
C SER A 234 -23.17 -22.66 0.33
N THR A 235 -24.39 -23.20 0.40
CA THR A 235 -24.70 -24.50 -0.17
C THR A 235 -24.39 -24.60 -1.66
N GLU A 236 -24.48 -23.51 -2.39
CA GLU A 236 -24.16 -23.40 -3.83
C GLU A 236 -22.69 -23.67 -4.15
N ASN A 237 -21.81 -23.54 -3.15
CA ASN A 237 -20.39 -23.80 -3.32
C ASN A 237 -20.04 -25.29 -3.30
N ILE A 238 -20.96 -26.17 -2.85
CA ILE A 238 -20.79 -27.62 -2.92
C ILE A 238 -21.26 -28.11 -4.29
N VAL A 239 -20.38 -28.76 -5.02
CA VAL A 239 -20.67 -29.35 -6.32
C VAL A 239 -20.35 -30.84 -6.30
N GLU A 240 -21.19 -31.63 -6.96
CA GLU A 240 -20.93 -33.05 -7.12
C GLU A 240 -20.00 -33.29 -8.31
N GLY A 241 -18.90 -34.00 -8.04
CA GLY A 241 -17.93 -34.40 -9.04
C GLY A 241 -18.11 -35.87 -9.49
N LYS A 242 -17.15 -36.36 -10.26
CA LYS A 242 -17.16 -37.75 -10.73
C LYS A 242 -17.20 -38.72 -9.55
N ARG A 243 -18.00 -39.79 -9.68
CA ARG A 243 -18.20 -40.88 -8.70
C ARG A 243 -18.85 -40.43 -7.38
N GLY A 244 -19.74 -39.42 -7.41
CA GLY A 244 -20.44 -38.92 -6.23
C GLY A 244 -19.57 -38.18 -5.21
N ARG A 245 -18.31 -37.82 -5.55
CA ARG A 245 -17.44 -37.07 -4.64
C ARG A 245 -17.89 -35.62 -4.60
N GLN A 246 -17.99 -35.08 -3.38
CA GLN A 246 -18.30 -33.67 -3.20
C GLN A 246 -17.04 -32.81 -3.28
N TRP A 247 -17.18 -31.69 -3.96
CA TRP A 247 -16.15 -30.70 -4.16
C TRP A 247 -16.65 -29.33 -3.71
N LEU A 248 -15.74 -28.52 -3.20
CA LEU A 248 -16.00 -27.12 -2.88
C LEU A 248 -15.47 -26.25 -4.00
N ARG A 249 -16.37 -25.46 -4.63
CA ARG A 249 -16.01 -24.52 -5.69
C ARG A 249 -16.20 -23.10 -5.20
N LYS A 250 -15.09 -22.35 -5.07
CA LYS A 250 -15.10 -20.99 -4.51
C LYS A 250 -14.05 -20.11 -5.17
N ALA A 251 -14.46 -18.91 -5.62
CA ALA A 251 -13.49 -17.85 -5.95
C ALA A 251 -12.95 -17.23 -4.68
N ARG A 252 -11.62 -17.14 -4.55
CA ARG A 252 -10.97 -16.50 -3.38
C ARG A 252 -11.27 -15.01 -3.34
N ASN A 253 -11.71 -14.48 -2.22
CA ASN A 253 -12.04 -13.07 -2.06
C ASN A 253 -10.86 -12.13 -2.37
N LYS A 254 -9.61 -12.57 -2.14
CA LYS A 254 -8.43 -11.73 -2.32
C LYS A 254 -7.94 -11.65 -3.77
N THR A 255 -7.96 -12.75 -4.49
CA THR A 255 -7.33 -12.88 -5.82
C THR A 255 -8.32 -13.17 -6.93
N ASN A 256 -9.57 -13.40 -6.59
CA ASN A 256 -10.64 -13.86 -7.46
C ASN A 256 -10.32 -15.15 -8.24
N ASN A 257 -9.29 -15.89 -7.81
CA ASN A 257 -8.93 -17.16 -8.42
C ASN A 257 -9.92 -18.24 -7.97
N MET A 258 -10.45 -18.99 -8.93
CA MET A 258 -11.35 -20.11 -8.67
C MET A 258 -10.58 -21.29 -8.08
N CYS A 259 -11.01 -21.75 -6.89
CA CYS A 259 -10.51 -22.94 -6.23
C CYS A 259 -11.54 -24.06 -6.35
N ASN A 260 -11.07 -25.25 -6.72
CA ASN A 260 -11.84 -26.50 -6.71
C ASN A 260 -11.15 -27.43 -5.71
N ILE A 261 -11.80 -27.69 -4.57
CA ILE A 261 -11.22 -28.39 -3.44
C ILE A 261 -12.03 -29.65 -3.18
N PRO A 262 -11.42 -30.85 -3.22
CA PRO A 262 -12.13 -32.07 -2.86
C PRO A 262 -12.45 -32.05 -1.36
N LEU A 263 -13.69 -32.36 -0.99
CA LEU A 263 -14.08 -32.48 0.40
C LEU A 263 -13.67 -33.85 0.92
N LEU A 264 -12.68 -33.84 1.81
CA LEU A 264 -12.20 -35.04 2.50
C LEU A 264 -13.20 -35.47 3.59
N ARG A 265 -13.16 -36.76 3.99
CA ARG A 265 -14.05 -37.28 5.02
C ARG A 265 -14.12 -36.46 6.33
N PRO A 266 -13.00 -35.96 6.90
CA PRO A 266 -13.07 -35.10 8.09
C PRO A 266 -13.84 -33.79 7.83
N ALA A 267 -13.64 -33.14 6.66
CA ALA A 267 -14.37 -31.93 6.29
C ALA A 267 -15.87 -32.19 6.10
N LEU A 268 -16.23 -33.36 5.54
CA LEU A 268 -17.63 -33.78 5.39
C LEU A 268 -18.29 -34.00 6.77
N ARG A 269 -17.60 -34.66 7.73
CA ARG A 269 -18.13 -34.82 9.11
C ARG A 269 -18.44 -33.48 9.76
N ILE A 270 -17.56 -32.47 9.57
CA ILE A 270 -17.83 -31.12 10.08
C ILE A 270 -19.08 -30.55 9.41
N LEU A 271 -19.23 -30.68 8.11
CA LEU A 271 -20.42 -30.20 7.40
C LEU A 271 -21.70 -30.93 7.87
N GLU A 272 -21.65 -32.24 8.10
CA GLU A 272 -22.77 -33.02 8.60
C GLU A 272 -23.22 -32.54 9.98
N LYS A 273 -22.29 -32.25 10.90
CA LYS A 273 -22.58 -31.68 12.23
C LYS A 273 -23.40 -30.40 12.16
N TYR A 274 -23.25 -29.60 11.10
CA TYR A 274 -23.97 -28.34 10.91
C TYR A 274 -25.07 -28.43 9.85
N ALA A 275 -25.63 -29.62 9.60
CA ALA A 275 -26.66 -29.84 8.56
C ALA A 275 -27.92 -29.00 8.82
N GLU A 276 -28.43 -28.94 10.05
CA GLU A 276 -29.59 -28.16 10.43
C GLU A 276 -29.36 -26.65 10.23
N TYR A 277 -28.20 -26.14 10.68
CA TYR A 277 -27.82 -24.75 10.44
C TYR A 277 -27.77 -24.43 8.95
N ARG A 278 -27.22 -25.32 8.17
CA ARG A 278 -27.11 -25.18 6.72
C ARG A 278 -28.47 -25.15 6.04
N ALA A 279 -29.37 -26.03 6.44
CA ALA A 279 -30.74 -26.06 5.95
C ALA A 279 -31.52 -24.76 6.27
N ALA A 280 -31.32 -24.22 7.47
CA ALA A 280 -32.02 -23.02 7.93
C ALA A 280 -31.47 -21.73 7.32
N THR A 281 -30.15 -21.65 7.03
CA THR A 281 -29.51 -20.38 6.66
C THR A 281 -28.96 -20.34 5.24
N GLY A 282 -28.81 -21.47 4.56
CA GLY A 282 -28.10 -21.59 3.28
C GLY A 282 -26.58 -21.44 3.38
N ARG A 283 -26.02 -21.13 4.55
CA ARG A 283 -24.58 -21.04 4.81
C ARG A 283 -24.00 -22.37 5.22
N LEU A 284 -22.77 -22.68 4.80
CA LEU A 284 -22.16 -23.98 5.13
C LEU A 284 -21.83 -24.13 6.62
N LEU A 285 -21.32 -23.10 7.27
CA LEU A 285 -20.86 -23.12 8.66
C LEU A 285 -21.27 -21.85 9.41
N PRO A 286 -21.52 -21.94 10.72
CA PRO A 286 -21.86 -20.80 11.58
C PRO A 286 -20.62 -20.00 11.99
N VAL A 287 -19.97 -19.33 11.02
CA VAL A 287 -18.71 -18.63 11.22
C VAL A 287 -18.92 -17.33 12.02
N PRO A 288 -18.35 -17.18 13.23
CA PRO A 288 -18.44 -15.97 14.01
C PRO A 288 -17.61 -14.83 13.35
N SER A 289 -17.74 -13.59 13.84
CA SER A 289 -16.90 -12.48 13.35
C SER A 289 -15.40 -12.79 13.57
N ASN A 290 -14.53 -12.23 12.73
CA ASN A 290 -13.08 -12.44 12.83
C ASN A 290 -12.53 -12.09 14.22
N GLN A 291 -13.02 -11.02 14.84
CA GLN A 291 -12.64 -10.63 16.19
C GLN A 291 -13.02 -11.71 17.23
N LYS A 292 -14.24 -12.25 17.15
CA LYS A 292 -14.69 -13.34 18.05
C LYS A 292 -13.94 -14.63 17.78
N MET A 293 -13.70 -14.97 16.49
CA MET A 293 -12.91 -16.14 16.11
C MET A 293 -11.53 -16.10 16.75
N ASN A 294 -10.81 -14.99 16.60
CA ASN A 294 -9.48 -14.79 17.18
C ASN A 294 -9.52 -14.81 18.72
N ALA A 295 -10.50 -14.15 19.35
CA ALA A 295 -10.63 -14.14 20.80
C ALA A 295 -10.88 -15.54 21.38
N TYR A 296 -11.71 -16.35 20.73
CA TYR A 296 -12.01 -17.71 21.18
C TYR A 296 -10.86 -18.69 20.91
N LEU A 297 -10.13 -18.51 19.82
CA LEU A 297 -8.91 -19.27 19.59
C LEU A 297 -7.85 -18.97 20.65
N LYS A 298 -7.75 -17.69 21.10
CA LYS A 298 -6.89 -17.31 22.24
C LYS A 298 -7.34 -17.95 23.56
N ALA A 299 -8.64 -17.97 23.85
CA ALA A 299 -9.18 -18.61 25.04
C ALA A 299 -8.94 -20.13 25.04
N HIS A 300 -8.98 -20.76 23.86
CA HIS A 300 -8.55 -22.15 23.69
C HIS A 300 -7.11 -22.37 24.12
N GLN A 301 -6.21 -21.50 23.77
CA GLN A 301 -4.81 -21.57 24.13
C GLN A 301 -4.63 -21.54 25.66
N GLN A 302 -5.30 -20.66 26.39
CA GLN A 302 -5.19 -20.56 27.84
C GLN A 302 -5.72 -21.79 28.55
N GLY A 303 -6.77 -22.44 28.05
CA GLY A 303 -7.29 -23.72 28.55
C GLY A 303 -6.44 -24.93 28.17
N PHE A 304 -5.63 -24.83 27.09
CA PHE A 304 -4.70 -25.89 26.66
C PHE A 304 -3.32 -25.79 27.32
N MET A 305 -2.87 -24.59 27.70
CA MET A 305 -1.52 -24.38 28.27
C MET A 305 -1.35 -24.96 29.68
N GLN A 306 -2.43 -25.36 30.36
CA GLN A 306 -2.31 -26.08 31.67
C GLN A 306 -1.91 -27.54 31.51
N GLU A 307 -2.04 -28.14 30.33
CA GLU A 307 -1.74 -29.57 30.12
C GLU A 307 -0.70 -29.89 29.03
N ASP A 308 -0.43 -28.95 28.06
CA ASP A 308 0.53 -29.23 26.98
C ASP A 308 1.18 -27.94 26.44
N THR A 309 2.50 -27.83 26.53
CA THR A 309 3.35 -26.71 26.09
C THR A 309 3.32 -26.49 24.57
N GLN A 310 2.77 -27.39 23.77
CA GLN A 310 2.70 -27.31 22.29
C GLN A 310 1.46 -26.57 21.74
N ALA A 311 0.44 -26.37 22.59
CA ALA A 311 -0.76 -25.61 22.16
C ALA A 311 -0.53 -24.09 21.96
N GLY A 312 0.61 -23.56 22.42
CA GLY A 312 1.05 -22.19 22.12
C GLY A 312 1.26 -21.90 20.62
N MET A 313 1.48 -22.96 19.82
CA MET A 313 1.74 -22.85 18.38
C MET A 313 0.52 -22.46 17.54
N ILE A 314 -0.69 -22.82 17.96
CA ILE A 314 -1.94 -22.43 17.26
C ILE A 314 -2.08 -20.91 17.19
N TYR A 315 -1.54 -20.21 18.16
CA TYR A 315 -1.63 -18.76 18.28
C TYR A 315 -0.75 -17.99 17.27
N ALA A 316 0.50 -18.41 17.11
CA ALA A 316 1.40 -17.81 16.13
C ALA A 316 0.87 -17.93 14.69
N TYR A 317 0.14 -19.01 14.42
CA TYR A 317 -0.50 -19.26 13.11
C TYR A 317 -1.67 -18.33 12.82
N LEU A 318 -2.35 -17.81 13.83
CA LEU A 318 -3.58 -17.01 13.70
C LEU A 318 -3.38 -15.50 13.80
N GLU A 319 -2.36 -15.03 14.50
CA GLU A 319 -2.02 -13.60 14.51
C GLU A 319 -1.66 -13.09 13.11
N ASP A 320 -1.10 -13.94 12.28
CA ASP A 320 -0.76 -13.60 10.89
C ASP A 320 -1.89 -13.86 9.88
N TYR A 321 -2.99 -14.48 10.29
CA TYR A 321 -4.12 -14.75 9.40
C TYR A 321 -4.93 -13.49 9.04
N THR A 322 -4.74 -12.40 9.77
CA THR A 322 -5.32 -11.08 9.43
C THR A 322 -4.58 -10.35 8.32
N GLY A 323 -3.44 -10.87 7.87
CA GLY A 323 -2.63 -10.31 6.78
C GLY A 323 -1.86 -11.38 6.02
N ASP A 324 -2.32 -11.67 4.82
CA ASP A 324 -1.58 -12.23 3.70
C ASP A 324 -0.70 -13.47 3.86
N ARG A 325 -1.14 -14.56 3.26
CA ARG A 325 -0.39 -15.75 2.86
C ARG A 325 -0.15 -16.82 3.90
N VAL A 326 -1.13 -17.65 4.15
CA VAL A 326 -0.84 -19.04 4.51
C VAL A 326 -1.88 -19.96 3.90
N CYS A 327 -1.45 -21.07 3.39
CA CYS A 327 -2.23 -22.20 2.87
C CYS A 327 -2.42 -22.31 1.36
N SER A 328 -1.37 -22.09 0.54
CA SER A 328 -1.41 -22.54 -0.85
C SER A 328 -0.19 -23.34 -1.32
N LYS A 329 0.76 -23.69 -0.42
CA LYS A 329 2.00 -24.37 -0.87
C LYS A 329 2.38 -25.69 -0.17
N GLN A 330 1.62 -26.18 0.81
CA GLN A 330 2.05 -27.36 1.57
C GLN A 330 0.97 -28.41 1.82
N LEU A 331 0.10 -28.66 0.87
CA LEU A 331 -0.73 -29.88 0.85
C LEU A 331 -0.49 -30.61 -0.48
N TYR A 332 0.76 -30.99 -0.73
CA TYR A 332 1.11 -32.08 -1.67
C TYR A 332 2.06 -33.04 -1.00
#